data_eb9502d83b385341f166aaebabe33761
#
_entry.id   eb9502d83b385341f166aaebabe33761
#
_cell.length_a   1.000
_cell.length_b   1.000
_cell.length_c   1.000
_cell.angle_alpha   90.00
_cell.angle_beta   90.00
_cell.angle_gamma   90.00
#
_symmetry.space_group_name_H-M   'P 1'
#
loop_
_entity.id
_entity.type
_entity.pdbx_description
1 polymer ?
#
loop_
_entity_poly.entity_id
_entity_poly.type
_entity_poly.pdbx_seq_one_letter_code
_entity_poly.pdbx_strand_id
1 'polypeptide(L)'
;MKETKPYRLIISGGGTGGHIFPAIAIANEFRQRHPDAQILFVGAQGKMEMVRVPEAGYKIIGLWISGLQRKLTWKNLLFPFKLVFSYIRAAAILQRFKPHAVIGTGGYASGPIMMAATRLGYNAVIQEQNSFAGL
;
A
#
# COMPACT_ATOMS: atom_id res chain seq x y z
N MET A 1 29.77 16.51 -9.70
CA MET A 1 28.90 16.05 -8.61
C MET A 1 27.64 15.43 -9.20
N LYS A 2 27.42 14.17 -8.90
CA LYS A 2 26.21 13.52 -9.36
C LYS A 2 25.04 13.98 -8.49
N GLU A 3 24.04 14.63 -9.10
CA GLU A 3 22.81 14.91 -8.40
C GLU A 3 22.12 13.58 -8.11
N THR A 4 21.96 13.26 -6.84
CA THR A 4 21.20 12.08 -6.44
C THR A 4 19.72 12.42 -6.53
N LYS A 5 18.99 11.69 -7.37
CA LYS A 5 17.53 11.82 -7.42
C LYS A 5 16.93 11.35 -6.11
N PRO A 6 15.85 11.99 -5.63
CA PRO A 6 15.22 11.57 -4.40
C PRO A 6 14.69 10.13 -4.52
N TYR A 7 14.72 9.43 -3.40
CA TYR A 7 14.09 8.11 -3.34
C TYR A 7 12.58 8.23 -3.47
N ARG A 8 11.98 7.27 -4.13
CA ARG A 8 10.54 7.14 -4.26
C ARG A 8 10.10 5.85 -3.60
N LEU A 9 9.19 5.96 -2.66
CA LEU A 9 8.73 4.85 -1.85
C LEU A 9 7.20 4.77 -1.91
N ILE A 10 6.67 3.59 -2.15
CA ILE A 10 5.24 3.31 -1.99
C ILE A 10 5.07 2.47 -0.73
N ILE A 11 4.13 2.86 0.12
CA ILE A 11 3.79 2.12 1.32
C ILE A 11 2.30 1.80 1.27
N SER A 12 1.94 0.54 1.51
CA SER A 12 0.56 0.10 1.53
C SER A 12 0.28 -0.65 2.81
N GLY A 13 -0.71 -0.17 3.54
CA GLY A 13 -1.17 -0.80 4.77
C GLY A 13 -2.40 -0.09 5.28
N GLY A 14 -3.24 -0.81 6.00
CA GLY A 14 -4.43 -0.20 6.55
C GLY A 14 -5.50 -1.20 6.90
N GLY A 15 -6.72 -0.72 7.01
CA GLY A 15 -7.87 -1.47 7.48
C GLY A 15 -7.97 -1.56 8.99
N THR A 16 -6.83 -1.68 9.67
CA THR A 16 -6.74 -1.68 11.13
C THR A 16 -5.55 -0.85 11.59
N GLY A 17 -5.56 -0.45 12.87
CA GLY A 17 -4.42 0.23 13.46
C GLY A 17 -3.15 -0.59 13.42
N GLY A 18 -3.27 -1.92 13.53
CA GLY A 18 -2.14 -2.84 13.47
C GLY A 18 -1.40 -2.81 12.13
N HIS A 19 -2.06 -2.37 11.06
CA HIS A 19 -1.44 -2.26 9.74
C HIS A 19 -1.03 -0.82 9.40
N ILE A 20 -1.85 0.17 9.80
CA ILE A 20 -1.61 1.55 9.38
C ILE A 20 -0.54 2.26 10.21
N PHE A 21 -0.50 2.03 11.53
CA PHE A 21 0.47 2.71 12.37
C PHE A 21 1.92 2.28 12.06
N PRO A 22 2.21 0.98 11.83
CA PRO A 22 3.55 0.59 11.35
C PRO A 22 3.89 1.21 10.00
N ALA A 23 2.93 1.32 9.09
CA ALA A 23 3.16 1.95 7.79
C ALA A 23 3.57 3.42 7.95
N ILE A 24 2.86 4.16 8.81
CA ILE A 24 3.18 5.57 9.08
C ILE A 24 4.53 5.69 9.79
N ALA A 25 4.83 4.78 10.72
CA ALA A 25 6.11 4.78 11.42
C ALA A 25 7.28 4.56 10.45
N ILE A 26 7.13 3.64 9.51
CA ILE A 26 8.14 3.40 8.47
C ILE A 26 8.32 4.66 7.62
N ALA A 27 7.24 5.29 7.21
CA ALA A 27 7.29 6.50 6.41
C ALA A 27 8.02 7.63 7.16
N ASN A 28 7.69 7.82 8.44
CA ASN A 28 8.30 8.87 9.25
C ASN A 28 9.80 8.64 9.40
N GLU A 29 10.22 7.40 9.67
CA GLU A 29 11.63 7.05 9.82
C GLU A 29 12.38 7.24 8.49
N PHE A 30 11.77 6.80 7.38
CA PHE A 30 12.39 6.96 6.07
C PHE A 30 12.55 8.44 5.72
N ARG A 31 11.53 9.24 5.98
CA ARG A 31 11.54 10.68 5.72
C ARG A 31 12.58 11.40 6.57
N GLN A 32 12.77 10.95 7.81
CA GLN A 32 13.79 11.50 8.70
C GLN A 32 15.18 11.28 8.15
N ARG A 33 15.45 10.09 7.61
CA ARG A 33 16.74 9.74 7.04
C ARG A 33 16.94 10.32 5.64
N HIS A 34 15.86 10.50 4.90
CA HIS A 34 15.87 11.01 3.52
C HIS A 34 14.81 12.09 3.39
N PRO A 35 15.11 13.34 3.83
CA PRO A 35 14.09 14.40 3.87
C PRO A 35 13.48 14.76 2.53
N ASP A 36 14.20 14.51 1.42
CA ASP A 36 13.72 14.75 0.07
C ASP A 36 12.94 13.59 -0.54
N ALA A 37 12.79 12.48 0.20
CA ALA A 37 12.11 11.30 -0.32
C ALA A 37 10.66 11.60 -0.70
N GLN A 38 10.23 11.02 -1.82
CA GLN A 38 8.84 11.07 -2.24
C GLN A 38 8.16 9.79 -1.75
N ILE A 39 7.18 9.96 -0.87
CA ILE A 39 6.45 8.84 -0.26
C ILE A 39 5.00 8.93 -0.67
N LEU A 40 4.49 7.84 -1.23
CA LEU A 40 3.10 7.71 -1.65
C LEU A 40 2.51 6.49 -0.95
N PHE A 41 1.37 6.68 -0.31
CA PHE A 41 0.61 5.58 0.26
C PHE A 41 -0.43 5.07 -0.74
N VAL A 42 -0.69 3.78 -0.69
CA VAL A 42 -1.77 3.15 -1.44
C VAL A 42 -2.64 2.41 -0.43
N GLY A 43 -3.90 2.76 -0.36
CA GLY A 43 -4.84 2.19 0.59
C GLY A 43 -6.14 1.75 -0.07
N ALA A 44 -7.05 1.22 0.73
CA ALA A 44 -8.39 0.83 0.27
C ALA A 44 -9.37 1.97 0.49
N GLN A 45 -10.15 2.29 -0.54
CA GLN A 45 -11.16 3.34 -0.44
C GLN A 45 -12.12 3.06 0.71
N GLY A 46 -12.47 4.11 1.46
CA GLY A 46 -13.40 4.00 2.57
C GLY A 46 -12.83 3.42 3.86
N LYS A 47 -11.55 3.11 3.90
CA LYS A 47 -10.89 2.57 5.09
C LYS A 47 -10.17 3.67 5.86
N MET A 48 -9.75 3.35 7.09
CA MET A 48 -9.17 4.33 8.01
C MET A 48 -7.90 4.99 7.48
N GLU A 49 -7.15 4.31 6.63
CA GLU A 49 -5.94 4.87 6.05
C GLU A 49 -6.21 6.10 5.21
N MET A 50 -7.38 6.20 4.58
CA MET A 50 -7.74 7.36 3.76
C MET A 50 -7.86 8.65 4.60
N VAL A 51 -8.04 8.52 5.91
CA VAL A 51 -8.08 9.64 6.85
C VAL A 51 -6.75 9.77 7.59
N ARG A 52 -6.22 8.66 8.10
CA ARG A 52 -5.03 8.68 8.96
C ARG A 52 -3.76 9.09 8.23
N VAL A 53 -3.61 8.66 6.97
CA VAL A 53 -2.41 8.97 6.19
C VAL A 53 -2.31 10.46 5.86
N PRO A 54 -3.36 11.11 5.35
CA PRO A 54 -3.31 12.57 5.16
C PRO A 54 -3.09 13.34 6.45
N GLU A 55 -3.67 12.91 7.57
CA GLU A 55 -3.43 13.52 8.88
C GLU A 55 -1.95 13.47 9.27
N ALA A 56 -1.26 12.41 8.87
CA ALA A 56 0.17 12.25 9.13
C ALA A 56 1.05 13.04 8.14
N GLY A 57 0.45 13.69 7.15
CA GLY A 57 1.16 14.53 6.20
C GLY A 57 1.60 13.83 4.93
N TYR A 58 1.00 12.71 4.58
CA TYR A 58 1.36 11.94 3.38
C TYR A 58 0.23 11.91 2.38
N LYS A 59 0.59 11.73 1.11
CA LYS A 59 -0.37 11.52 0.02
C LYS A 59 -0.79 10.05 -0.02
N ILE A 60 -2.05 9.81 -0.37
CA ILE A 60 -2.59 8.46 -0.50
C ILE A 60 -3.50 8.36 -1.73
N ILE A 61 -3.41 7.22 -2.40
CA ILE A 61 -4.34 6.85 -3.47
C ILE A 61 -5.13 5.65 -2.99
N GLY A 62 -6.46 5.70 -3.12
CA GLY A 62 -7.33 4.62 -2.72
C GLY A 62 -7.64 3.67 -3.86
N LEU A 63 -7.54 2.36 -3.59
CA LEU A 63 -7.96 1.31 -4.50
C LEU A 63 -9.38 0.87 -4.15
N TRP A 64 -10.14 0.47 -5.18
CA TRP A 64 -11.48 -0.06 -4.99
C TRP A 64 -11.36 -1.54 -4.62
N ILE A 65 -11.05 -1.82 -3.37
CA ILE A 65 -10.84 -3.18 -2.88
C ILE A 65 -11.43 -3.33 -1.48
N SER A 66 -12.01 -4.49 -1.23
CA SER A 66 -12.47 -4.89 0.10
C SER A 66 -12.33 -6.39 0.21
N GLY A 67 -12.36 -6.92 1.45
CA GLY A 67 -12.31 -8.35 1.66
C GLY A 67 -13.62 -9.03 1.29
N LEU A 68 -13.56 -10.35 1.13
CA LEU A 68 -14.75 -11.17 0.96
C LEU A 68 -15.58 -11.15 2.24
N GLN A 69 -16.89 -11.02 2.08
CA GLN A 69 -17.80 -11.12 3.21
C GLN A 69 -18.05 -12.58 3.53
N ARG A 70 -18.12 -12.89 4.82
CA ARG A 70 -18.35 -14.27 5.27
C ARG A 70 -19.71 -14.81 4.87
N LYS A 71 -20.72 -13.92 4.74
CA LYS A 71 -22.06 -14.31 4.28
C LYS A 71 -22.10 -14.32 2.77
N LEU A 72 -22.78 -15.32 2.22
CA LEU A 72 -23.06 -15.37 0.79
C LEU A 72 -24.00 -14.23 0.42
N THR A 73 -23.43 -13.15 -0.06
CA THR A 73 -24.19 -11.99 -0.53
C THR A 73 -23.79 -11.71 -1.98
N TRP A 74 -24.67 -11.02 -2.70
CA TRP A 74 -24.36 -10.60 -4.07
C TRP A 74 -23.10 -9.72 -4.13
N LYS A 75 -22.73 -9.07 -3.03
CA LYS A 75 -21.52 -8.25 -2.94
C LYS A 75 -20.24 -9.06 -3.19
N ASN A 76 -20.26 -10.35 -2.85
CA ASN A 76 -19.11 -11.21 -3.11
C ASN A 76 -18.90 -11.45 -4.61
N LEU A 77 -19.92 -11.28 -5.44
CA LEU A 77 -19.79 -11.36 -6.89
C LEU A 77 -18.95 -10.22 -7.47
N LEU A 78 -18.88 -9.09 -6.76
CA LEU A 78 -18.08 -7.95 -7.18
C LEU A 78 -16.59 -8.12 -6.84
N PHE A 79 -16.26 -9.05 -5.94
CA PHE A 79 -14.87 -9.20 -5.46
C PHE A 79 -13.88 -9.47 -6.59
N PRO A 80 -14.14 -10.40 -7.53
CA PRO A 80 -13.18 -10.61 -8.63
C PRO A 80 -12.98 -9.36 -9.47
N PHE A 81 -14.05 -8.59 -9.72
CA PHE A 81 -13.94 -7.34 -10.47
C PHE A 81 -13.14 -6.31 -9.71
N LYS A 82 -13.39 -6.17 -8.41
CA LYS A 82 -12.61 -5.27 -7.56
C LYS A 82 -11.13 -5.62 -7.58
N LEU A 83 -10.83 -6.91 -7.50
CA LEU A 83 -9.45 -7.39 -7.52
C LEU A 83 -8.75 -7.04 -8.84
N VAL A 84 -9.42 -7.29 -9.97
CA VAL A 84 -8.86 -7.01 -11.28
C VAL A 84 -8.66 -5.50 -11.48
N PHE A 85 -9.66 -4.69 -11.18
CA PHE A 85 -9.56 -3.24 -11.33
C PHE A 85 -8.50 -2.66 -10.39
N SER A 86 -8.42 -3.16 -9.16
CA SER A 86 -7.41 -2.71 -8.21
C SER A 86 -6.00 -3.08 -8.67
N TYR A 87 -5.84 -4.26 -9.25
CA TYR A 87 -4.55 -4.67 -9.81
C TYR A 87 -4.14 -3.76 -10.97
N ILE A 88 -5.05 -3.49 -11.90
CA ILE A 88 -4.78 -2.62 -13.05
C ILE A 88 -4.40 -1.21 -12.57
N ARG A 89 -5.14 -0.67 -11.62
CA ARG A 89 -4.83 0.64 -11.06
C ARG A 89 -3.50 0.65 -10.31
N ALA A 90 -3.22 -0.41 -9.55
CA ALA A 90 -1.95 -0.55 -8.85
C ALA A 90 -0.78 -0.58 -9.85
N ALA A 91 -0.92 -1.34 -10.94
CA ALA A 91 0.09 -1.39 -11.98
C ALA A 91 0.31 0.00 -12.60
N ALA A 92 -0.77 0.74 -12.87
CA ALA A 92 -0.68 2.09 -13.40
C ALA A 92 0.04 3.04 -12.44
N ILE A 93 -0.28 2.95 -11.15
CA ILE A 93 0.38 3.75 -10.11
C ILE A 93 1.89 3.47 -10.10
N LEU A 94 2.26 2.20 -10.14
CA LEU A 94 3.68 1.79 -10.16
C LEU A 94 4.40 2.33 -11.38
N GLN A 95 3.78 2.23 -12.55
CA GLN A 95 4.39 2.69 -13.79
C GLN A 95 4.55 4.20 -13.84
N ARG A 96 3.65 4.94 -13.22
CA ARG A 96 3.71 6.40 -13.18
C ARG A 96 4.66 6.90 -12.10
N PHE A 97 4.58 6.33 -10.91
CA PHE A 97 5.39 6.77 -9.77
C PHE A 97 6.82 6.23 -9.85
N LYS A 98 7.00 5.04 -10.37
CA LYS A 98 8.30 4.35 -10.51
C LYS A 98 9.06 4.30 -9.17
N PRO A 99 8.51 3.62 -8.16
CA PRO A 99 9.14 3.58 -6.84
C PRO A 99 10.44 2.77 -6.87
N HIS A 100 11.35 3.13 -5.98
CA HIS A 100 12.54 2.31 -5.74
C HIS A 100 12.20 1.07 -4.91
N ALA A 101 11.17 1.17 -4.08
CA ALA A 101 10.69 0.04 -3.28
C ALA A 101 9.20 0.23 -2.97
N VAL A 102 8.53 -0.90 -2.74
CA VAL A 102 7.13 -0.95 -2.31
C VAL A 102 7.09 -1.75 -1.01
N ILE A 103 6.55 -1.15 0.04
CA ILE A 103 6.47 -1.80 1.35
C ILE A 103 5.01 -2.06 1.68
N GLY A 104 4.68 -3.31 2.02
CA GLY A 104 3.35 -3.70 2.45
C GLY A 104 3.36 -4.06 3.92
N THR A 105 2.43 -3.47 4.69
CA THR A 105 2.28 -3.77 6.13
C THR A 105 1.00 -4.52 6.44
N GLY A 106 0.22 -4.86 5.40
CA GLY A 106 -1.04 -5.58 5.54
C GLY A 106 -2.24 -4.72 5.21
N GLY A 107 -3.39 -5.36 5.04
CA GLY A 107 -4.61 -4.70 4.63
C GLY A 107 -5.02 -5.04 3.21
N TYR A 108 -6.22 -4.63 2.84
CA TYR A 108 -6.81 -5.06 1.56
C TYR A 108 -6.03 -4.55 0.34
N ALA A 109 -5.54 -3.32 0.40
CA ALA A 109 -4.82 -2.72 -0.73
C ALA A 109 -3.43 -3.32 -0.92
N SER A 110 -2.83 -3.88 0.13
CA SER A 110 -1.48 -4.47 0.04
C SER A 110 -1.43 -5.62 -0.94
N GLY A 111 -2.49 -6.44 -1.03
CA GLY A 111 -2.52 -7.56 -1.97
C GLY A 111 -2.29 -7.13 -3.41
N PRO A 112 -3.18 -6.31 -3.99
CA PRO A 112 -3.03 -5.88 -5.38
C PRO A 112 -1.73 -5.13 -5.66
N ILE A 113 -1.32 -4.20 -4.79
CA ILE A 113 -0.12 -3.40 -5.06
C ILE A 113 1.16 -4.24 -4.96
N MET A 114 1.23 -5.17 -3.99
CA MET A 114 2.40 -6.04 -3.85
C MET A 114 2.48 -7.05 -4.99
N MET A 115 1.33 -7.59 -5.42
CA MET A 115 1.28 -8.50 -6.57
C MET A 115 1.75 -7.80 -7.84
N ALA A 116 1.24 -6.60 -8.09
CA ALA A 116 1.64 -5.82 -9.26
C ALA A 116 3.12 -5.46 -9.21
N ALA A 117 3.62 -5.03 -8.05
CA ALA A 117 5.03 -4.70 -7.87
C ALA A 117 5.93 -5.89 -8.18
N THR A 118 5.59 -7.04 -7.64
CA THR A 118 6.37 -8.27 -7.87
C THR A 118 6.39 -8.64 -9.34
N ARG A 119 5.24 -8.60 -9.99
CA ARG A 119 5.14 -8.97 -11.41
C ARG A 119 5.86 -7.99 -12.34
N LEU A 120 5.87 -6.71 -11.99
CA LEU A 120 6.51 -5.68 -12.80
C LEU A 120 8.00 -5.52 -12.50
N GLY A 121 8.52 -6.30 -11.54
CA GLY A 121 9.95 -6.28 -11.24
C GLY A 121 10.39 -5.20 -10.27
N TYR A 122 9.47 -4.59 -9.53
CA TYR A 122 9.82 -3.63 -8.49
C TYR A 122 10.23 -4.35 -7.20
N ASN A 123 11.08 -3.71 -6.42
CA ASN A 123 11.47 -4.23 -5.11
C ASN A 123 10.26 -4.19 -4.16
N ALA A 124 9.87 -5.33 -3.65
CA ALA A 124 8.71 -5.46 -2.78
C ALA A 124 9.14 -6.04 -1.43
N VAL A 125 8.76 -5.34 -0.36
CA VAL A 125 9.12 -5.72 1.01
C VAL A 125 7.84 -5.85 1.82
N ILE A 126 7.69 -6.95 2.54
CA ILE A 126 6.56 -7.18 3.44
C ILE A 126 7.05 -7.05 4.86
N GLN A 127 6.35 -6.22 5.65
CA GLN A 127 6.60 -6.09 7.07
C GLN A 127 5.46 -6.79 7.82
N GLU A 128 5.80 -7.75 8.65
CA GLU A 128 4.83 -8.49 9.46
C GLU A 128 4.99 -8.14 10.93
N GLN A 129 3.86 -7.97 11.60
CA GLN A 129 3.82 -7.67 13.03
C GLN A 129 3.60 -8.90 13.89
N ASN A 130 3.15 -10.00 13.30
CA ASN A 130 2.90 -11.23 14.02
C ASN A 130 4.18 -12.04 14.10
N SER A 131 4.62 -12.35 15.31
CA SER A 131 5.80 -13.19 15.55
C SER A 131 5.51 -14.67 15.31
N PHE A 132 4.27 -15.04 15.11
CA PHE A 132 3.88 -16.41 14.80
C PHE A 132 3.51 -16.51 13.34
N ALA A 133 3.98 -17.60 12.69
CA ALA A 133 3.50 -17.94 11.37
C ALA A 133 1.99 -18.04 11.43
N GLY A 134 1.31 -17.42 10.50
CA GLY A 134 -0.15 -17.42 10.47
C GLY A 134 -0.69 -18.83 10.45
N LEU A 135 -1.40 -19.15 11.47
CA LEU A 135 -2.07 -20.44 11.58
C LEU A 135 -3.44 -20.38 10.92
#